data_87b8334afe098061d6c83056f1af1a12
#
_entry.id   87b8334afe098061d6c83056f1af1a12
#
_cell.length_a   1.000
_cell.length_b   1.000
_cell.length_c   1.000
_cell.angle_alpha   90.00
_cell.angle_beta   90.00
_cell.angle_gamma   90.00
#
_symmetry.space_group_name_H-M   'P 1'
#
loop_
_entity.id
_entity.type
_entity.pdbx_description
1 polymer ?
#
loop_
_entity_poly.entity_id
_entity_poly.type
_entity_poly.pdbx_seq_one_letter_code
_entity_poly.pdbx_strand_id
1 'polypeptide(L)'
;MRDYFDPTIKRYLRRWQTTLRPETIKSKRGLLRRFSTYLRENHPEVRRFSQLQRDPHIEGWIESRLSVSVVTRNWEIHNLRTFFEDLIEWQWRDAPPPALLRAEDIAPEPLHLPRPLSPELDQAVQKAFVEAGTCPAMGLLLMRYTGMRIGEMRALALNAMEPAGPEVFSLRVPPCKTYAERLIPIDERTVELIRRIIAQRAHLLKRRLRPSRRHLMMIGPWGRHLSPATYGVHLKELTAHLDPSEHITSHRLRHTYATELARAGMPVPALMKLMGHKTPKMTMRYVQVAQADVREAYEQALTQLSVIRSVQSSTLPALCVPTMALPQQPESIQLLKLMEAMITGLESHRRDELDPDRSKQLHRFIKRIRKAGYDLKDIL
;
A
#
# COMPACT_ATOMS: atom_id res chain seq x y z
N MET A 1 -32.10 -11.60 23.78
CA MET A 1 -32.71 -10.33 23.35
C MET A 1 -32.76 -10.29 21.82
N ARG A 2 -33.93 -9.91 21.25
CA ARG A 2 -34.12 -9.94 19.78
C ARG A 2 -33.31 -8.82 19.11
N ASP A 3 -32.51 -9.14 18.09
CA ASP A 3 -31.78 -8.14 17.31
C ASP A 3 -32.70 -7.63 16.19
N TYR A 4 -33.24 -6.43 16.35
CA TYR A 4 -34.18 -5.82 15.41
C TYR A 4 -33.51 -5.40 14.11
N PHE A 5 -32.18 -5.18 14.10
CA PHE A 5 -31.39 -4.72 12.95
C PHE A 5 -30.93 -5.87 12.06
N ASP A 6 -30.84 -7.10 12.60
CA ASP A 6 -30.30 -8.27 11.90
C ASP A 6 -31.00 -8.58 10.56
N PRO A 7 -32.36 -8.44 10.41
CA PRO A 7 -32.99 -8.65 9.10
C PRO A 7 -32.51 -7.69 8.01
N THR A 8 -32.40 -6.39 8.33
CA THR A 8 -31.91 -5.37 7.40
C THR A 8 -30.45 -5.61 7.05
N ILE A 9 -29.60 -5.91 8.05
CA ILE A 9 -28.18 -6.24 7.85
C ILE A 9 -28.02 -7.48 6.97
N LYS A 10 -28.77 -8.55 7.22
CA LYS A 10 -28.72 -9.77 6.41
C LYS A 10 -29.14 -9.53 4.97
N ARG A 11 -30.21 -8.76 4.76
CA ARG A 11 -30.71 -8.39 3.43
C ARG A 11 -29.66 -7.54 2.68
N TYR A 12 -29.05 -6.56 3.35
CA TYR A 12 -27.98 -5.75 2.81
C TYR A 12 -26.78 -6.59 2.37
N LEU A 13 -26.24 -7.42 3.25
CA LEU A 13 -25.06 -8.24 2.97
C LEU A 13 -25.33 -9.27 1.86
N ARG A 14 -26.56 -9.81 1.76
CA ARG A 14 -26.95 -10.73 0.69
C ARG A 14 -26.86 -10.06 -0.68
N ARG A 15 -27.26 -8.79 -0.81
CA ARG A 15 -27.18 -8.04 -2.07
C ARG A 15 -25.74 -7.91 -2.58
N TRP A 16 -24.76 -7.82 -1.66
CA TRP A 16 -23.35 -7.69 -1.99
C TRP A 16 -22.58 -9.01 -2.15
N GLN A 17 -23.22 -10.16 -1.91
CA GLN A 17 -22.55 -11.47 -1.99
C GLN A 17 -22.05 -11.83 -3.39
N THR A 18 -22.64 -11.28 -4.43
CA THR A 18 -22.26 -11.52 -5.83
C THR A 18 -21.07 -10.68 -6.28
N THR A 19 -20.85 -9.55 -5.65
CA THR A 19 -19.85 -8.56 -6.09
C THR A 19 -18.68 -8.40 -5.12
N LEU A 20 -18.92 -8.56 -3.83
CA LEU A 20 -17.89 -8.43 -2.81
C LEU A 20 -17.30 -9.80 -2.41
N ARG A 21 -16.01 -9.78 -2.07
CA ARG A 21 -15.32 -10.98 -1.57
C ARG A 21 -15.88 -11.43 -0.22
N PRO A 22 -15.84 -12.75 0.07
CA PRO A 22 -16.33 -13.29 1.34
C PRO A 22 -15.72 -12.63 2.58
N GLU A 23 -14.42 -12.30 2.56
CA GLU A 23 -13.74 -11.62 3.66
C GLU A 23 -14.25 -10.19 3.86
N THR A 24 -14.56 -9.47 2.77
CA THR A 24 -15.15 -8.13 2.84
C THR A 24 -16.55 -8.19 3.46
N ILE A 25 -17.36 -9.16 3.03
CA ILE A 25 -18.69 -9.41 3.61
C ILE A 25 -18.58 -9.74 5.11
N LYS A 26 -17.62 -10.59 5.49
CA LYS A 26 -17.36 -10.94 6.89
C LYS A 26 -16.98 -9.71 7.72
N SER A 27 -16.11 -8.85 7.21
CA SER A 27 -15.68 -7.61 7.89
C SER A 27 -16.83 -6.62 8.04
N LYS A 28 -17.60 -6.38 6.96
CA LYS A 28 -18.81 -5.53 7.01
C LYS A 28 -19.85 -6.09 8.00
N ARG A 29 -20.07 -7.39 8.00
CA ARG A 29 -20.96 -8.05 8.97
C ARG A 29 -20.50 -7.83 10.41
N GLY A 30 -19.20 -7.95 10.67
CA GLY A 30 -18.63 -7.70 11.99
C GLY A 30 -18.86 -6.27 12.46
N LEU A 31 -18.65 -5.29 11.59
CA LEU A 31 -18.93 -3.89 11.87
C LEU A 31 -20.41 -3.66 12.20
N LEU A 32 -21.32 -4.07 11.30
CA LEU A 32 -22.77 -3.82 11.46
C LEU A 32 -23.33 -4.50 12.71
N ARG A 33 -22.79 -5.68 13.07
CA ARG A 33 -23.16 -6.33 14.35
C ARG A 33 -22.67 -5.56 15.57
N ARG A 34 -21.43 -5.01 15.54
CA ARG A 34 -20.96 -4.18 16.66
C ARG A 34 -21.81 -2.93 16.83
N PHE A 35 -22.16 -2.28 15.71
CA PHE A 35 -23.04 -1.12 15.74
C PHE A 35 -24.44 -1.47 16.27
N SER A 36 -25.05 -2.56 15.79
CA SER A 36 -26.37 -2.99 16.30
C SER A 36 -26.32 -3.40 17.77
N THR A 37 -25.22 -3.98 18.24
CA THR A 37 -25.01 -4.29 19.66
C THR A 37 -24.92 -3.01 20.49
N TYR A 38 -24.14 -2.03 20.05
CA TYR A 38 -24.05 -0.73 20.70
C TYR A 38 -25.41 -0.05 20.85
N LEU A 39 -26.22 0.00 19.78
CA LEU A 39 -27.55 0.57 19.81
C LEU A 39 -28.46 -0.16 20.81
N ARG A 40 -28.43 -1.48 20.82
CA ARG A 40 -29.23 -2.29 21.72
C ARG A 40 -28.86 -2.10 23.20
N GLU A 41 -27.58 -1.88 23.50
CA GLU A 41 -27.08 -1.73 24.87
C GLU A 41 -27.27 -0.32 25.41
N ASN A 42 -27.07 0.71 24.57
CA ASN A 42 -27.09 2.11 25.00
C ASN A 42 -28.38 2.85 24.61
N HIS A 43 -29.11 2.37 23.57
CA HIS A 43 -30.28 3.02 23.00
C HIS A 43 -31.38 1.97 22.70
N PRO A 44 -31.91 1.28 23.72
CA PRO A 44 -32.88 0.18 23.54
C PRO A 44 -34.21 0.61 22.93
N GLU A 45 -34.54 1.92 22.97
CA GLU A 45 -35.69 2.54 22.32
C GLU A 45 -35.57 2.52 20.79
N VAL A 46 -34.35 2.53 20.24
CA VAL A 46 -34.08 2.50 18.80
C VAL A 46 -34.25 1.06 18.28
N ARG A 47 -35.26 0.83 17.47
CA ARG A 47 -35.54 -0.48 16.88
C ARG A 47 -35.41 -0.54 15.37
N ARG A 48 -35.20 0.60 14.71
CA ARG A 48 -35.02 0.75 13.26
C ARG A 48 -33.98 1.77 12.96
N PHE A 49 -33.24 1.61 11.87
CA PHE A 49 -32.27 2.60 11.42
C PHE A 49 -32.92 3.96 11.09
N SER A 50 -34.20 3.97 10.67
CA SER A 50 -34.96 5.19 10.42
C SER A 50 -35.19 6.06 11.67
N GLN A 51 -34.98 5.53 12.88
CA GLN A 51 -35.10 6.25 14.13
C GLN A 51 -33.77 6.87 14.61
N LEU A 52 -32.70 6.61 13.90
CA LEU A 52 -31.39 7.14 14.26
C LEU A 52 -31.36 8.67 14.20
N GLN A 53 -30.66 9.25 15.15
CA GLN A 53 -30.31 10.67 15.21
C GLN A 53 -28.80 10.78 15.26
N ARG A 54 -28.26 11.94 14.86
CA ARG A 54 -26.83 12.17 14.95
C ARG A 54 -26.38 12.11 16.41
N ASP A 55 -26.94 12.97 17.24
CA ASP A 55 -26.82 12.89 18.68
C ASP A 55 -28.11 12.30 19.25
N PRO A 56 -28.05 11.33 20.15
CA PRO A 56 -26.85 10.74 20.79
C PRO A 56 -26.30 9.48 20.06
N HIS A 57 -26.96 8.97 19.00
CA HIS A 57 -26.73 7.61 18.52
C HIS A 57 -25.40 7.46 17.77
N ILE A 58 -25.11 8.40 16.87
CA ILE A 58 -23.90 8.34 16.02
C ILE A 58 -22.69 8.93 16.74
N GLU A 59 -22.85 10.08 17.41
CA GLU A 59 -21.77 10.69 18.16
C GLU A 59 -21.33 9.79 19.31
N GLY A 60 -22.25 9.26 20.10
CA GLY A 60 -21.94 8.29 21.15
C GLY A 60 -21.30 6.99 20.60
N TRP A 61 -21.69 6.54 19.38
CA TRP A 61 -20.97 5.44 18.72
C TRP A 61 -19.53 5.81 18.42
N ILE A 62 -19.28 6.98 17.81
CA ILE A 62 -17.93 7.45 17.48
C ILE A 62 -17.08 7.57 18.75
N GLU A 63 -17.64 8.13 19.81
CA GLU A 63 -16.98 8.26 21.12
C GLU A 63 -16.60 6.89 21.71
N SER A 64 -17.52 5.91 21.63
CA SER A 64 -17.26 4.53 22.08
C SER A 64 -16.08 3.86 21.34
N ARG A 65 -15.68 4.42 20.18
CA ARG A 65 -14.58 3.91 19.34
C ARG A 65 -13.28 4.70 19.48
N LEU A 66 -13.17 5.62 20.42
CA LEU A 66 -11.93 6.42 20.63
C LEU A 66 -10.73 5.57 21.05
N SER A 67 -10.95 4.46 21.75
CA SER A 67 -9.91 3.50 22.14
C SER A 67 -9.34 2.67 20.97
N VAL A 68 -10.03 2.68 19.82
CA VAL A 68 -9.60 1.93 18.62
C VAL A 68 -8.66 2.80 17.78
N SER A 69 -7.71 2.19 17.06
CA SER A 69 -6.81 2.94 16.17
C SER A 69 -7.57 3.80 15.17
N VAL A 70 -7.04 5.00 14.86
CA VAL A 70 -7.63 5.94 13.91
C VAL A 70 -7.98 5.28 12.58
N VAL A 71 -7.07 4.44 12.04
CA VAL A 71 -7.28 3.73 10.77
C VAL A 71 -8.49 2.79 10.85
N THR A 72 -8.63 2.06 11.94
CA THR A 72 -9.77 1.14 12.14
C THR A 72 -11.06 1.93 12.32
N ARG A 73 -11.04 3.00 13.11
CA ARG A 73 -12.20 3.86 13.34
C ARG A 73 -12.67 4.51 12.04
N ASN A 74 -11.76 5.09 11.25
CA ASN A 74 -12.07 5.66 9.94
C ASN A 74 -12.68 4.63 8.99
N TRP A 75 -12.14 3.39 9.00
CA TRP A 75 -12.69 2.29 8.22
C TRP A 75 -14.11 1.94 8.67
N GLU A 76 -14.37 1.92 9.97
CA GLU A 76 -15.72 1.67 10.53
C GLU A 76 -16.70 2.78 10.14
N ILE A 77 -16.31 4.05 10.32
CA ILE A 77 -17.12 5.22 9.96
C ILE A 77 -17.43 5.21 8.45
N HIS A 78 -16.43 5.02 7.60
CA HIS A 78 -16.61 4.98 6.15
C HIS A 78 -17.57 3.86 5.72
N ASN A 79 -17.40 2.65 6.24
CA ASN A 79 -18.27 1.53 5.87
C ASN A 79 -19.68 1.65 6.45
N LEU A 80 -19.86 2.25 7.63
CA LEU A 80 -21.18 2.54 8.20
C LEU A 80 -21.90 3.63 7.39
N ARG A 81 -21.15 4.67 6.99
CA ARG A 81 -21.66 5.72 6.11
C ARG A 81 -22.11 5.15 4.76
N THR A 82 -21.29 4.33 4.11
CA THR A 82 -21.66 3.66 2.86
C THR A 82 -22.91 2.78 3.04
N PHE A 83 -23.02 2.07 4.18
CA PHE A 83 -24.21 1.29 4.49
C PHE A 83 -25.47 2.16 4.56
N PHE A 84 -25.42 3.31 5.23
CA PHE A 84 -26.55 4.23 5.33
C PHE A 84 -26.90 4.85 3.98
N GLU A 85 -25.89 5.31 3.22
CA GLU A 85 -26.07 5.86 1.88
C GLU A 85 -26.75 4.84 0.95
N ASP A 86 -26.31 3.57 0.97
CA ASP A 86 -26.91 2.49 0.19
C ASP A 86 -28.39 2.26 0.57
N LEU A 87 -28.74 2.28 1.86
CA LEU A 87 -30.14 2.10 2.30
C LEU A 87 -31.03 3.26 1.83
N ILE A 88 -30.51 4.49 1.85
CA ILE A 88 -31.22 5.69 1.39
C ILE A 88 -31.40 5.63 -0.13
N GLU A 89 -30.33 5.35 -0.88
CA GLU A 89 -30.37 5.25 -2.35
C GLU A 89 -31.35 4.16 -2.83
N TRP A 90 -31.37 3.04 -2.13
CA TRP A 90 -32.29 1.94 -2.46
C TRP A 90 -33.71 2.14 -1.89
N GLN A 91 -33.97 3.26 -1.26
CA GLN A 91 -35.28 3.63 -0.71
C GLN A 91 -35.87 2.55 0.21
N TRP A 92 -35.05 1.95 1.04
CA TRP A 92 -35.56 0.95 1.97
C TRP A 92 -36.35 1.62 3.10
N ARG A 93 -37.46 0.99 3.49
CA ARG A 93 -38.35 1.50 4.55
C ARG A 93 -37.63 1.77 5.90
N ASP A 94 -36.52 1.07 6.13
CA ASP A 94 -35.68 1.20 7.33
C ASP A 94 -34.45 2.09 7.10
N ALA A 95 -34.44 2.88 6.02
CA ALA A 95 -33.35 3.78 5.73
C ALA A 95 -33.23 4.87 6.82
N PRO A 96 -32.01 5.17 7.29
CA PRO A 96 -31.80 6.22 8.28
C PRO A 96 -31.98 7.62 7.65
N PRO A 97 -32.12 8.68 8.47
CA PRO A 97 -32.04 10.05 7.98
C PRO A 97 -30.72 10.31 7.24
N PRO A 98 -30.74 11.19 6.23
CA PRO A 98 -29.52 11.55 5.49
C PRO A 98 -28.52 12.30 6.38
N ALA A 99 -27.23 12.27 5.99
CA ALA A 99 -26.15 13.04 6.60
C ALA A 99 -25.87 12.75 8.09
N LEU A 100 -26.23 11.58 8.59
CA LEU A 100 -25.88 11.17 9.97
C LEU A 100 -24.37 11.03 10.18
N LEU A 101 -23.64 10.57 9.17
CA LEU A 101 -22.18 10.48 9.16
C LEU A 101 -21.64 11.43 8.08
N ARG A 102 -20.68 12.27 8.44
CA ARG A 102 -20.10 13.32 7.61
C ARG A 102 -18.64 13.04 7.29
N ALA A 103 -18.09 13.84 6.36
CA ALA A 103 -16.66 13.74 6.02
C ALA A 103 -15.75 14.16 7.19
N GLU A 104 -16.22 15.11 8.01
CA GLU A 104 -15.51 15.62 9.19
C GLU A 104 -15.35 14.57 10.30
N ASP A 105 -16.18 13.53 10.31
CA ASP A 105 -16.08 12.44 11.29
C ASP A 105 -14.85 11.54 11.03
N ILE A 106 -14.21 11.69 9.85
CA ILE A 106 -13.01 10.95 9.47
C ILE A 106 -11.78 11.73 9.90
N ALA A 107 -11.10 11.24 10.92
CA ALA A 107 -9.88 11.86 11.42
C ALA A 107 -8.70 11.70 10.43
N PRO A 108 -7.74 12.63 10.39
CA PRO A 108 -6.54 12.47 9.59
C PRO A 108 -5.74 11.25 10.02
N GLU A 109 -5.38 10.41 9.04
CA GLU A 109 -4.61 9.20 9.31
C GLU A 109 -3.11 9.51 9.35
N PRO A 110 -2.38 9.02 10.36
CA PRO A 110 -0.94 9.15 10.39
C PRO A 110 -0.31 8.39 9.21
N LEU A 111 0.67 9.01 8.57
CA LEU A 111 1.42 8.37 7.49
C LEU A 111 2.38 7.34 8.09
N HIS A 112 2.02 6.07 7.98
CA HIS A 112 2.92 4.99 8.37
C HIS A 112 3.90 4.67 7.23
N LEU A 113 5.16 4.93 7.46
CA LEU A 113 6.23 4.51 6.56
C LEU A 113 6.44 2.98 6.65
N PRO A 114 6.88 2.34 5.56
CA PRO A 114 7.32 0.95 5.59
C PRO A 114 8.40 0.73 6.65
N ARG A 115 8.31 -0.40 7.35
CA ARG A 115 9.31 -0.82 8.35
C ARG A 115 10.03 -2.05 7.82
N PRO A 116 11.12 -1.89 7.03
CA PRO A 116 11.93 -3.03 6.61
C PRO A 116 12.62 -3.66 7.82
N LEU A 117 13.07 -4.87 7.68
CA LEU A 117 13.99 -5.51 8.64
C LEU A 117 15.38 -4.87 8.48
N SER A 118 16.17 -4.83 9.55
CA SER A 118 17.59 -4.52 9.42
C SER A 118 18.29 -5.63 8.63
N PRO A 119 19.43 -5.35 7.99
CA PRO A 119 20.16 -6.36 7.23
C PRO A 119 20.50 -7.61 8.06
N GLU A 120 20.92 -7.42 9.31
CA GLU A 120 21.31 -8.50 10.24
C GLU A 120 20.10 -9.35 10.62
N LEU A 121 18.98 -8.69 10.96
CA LEU A 121 17.75 -9.39 11.32
C LEU A 121 17.15 -10.11 10.12
N ASP A 122 17.19 -9.50 8.92
CA ASP A 122 16.70 -10.14 7.70
C ASP A 122 17.50 -11.40 7.35
N GLN A 123 18.84 -11.34 7.49
CA GLN A 123 19.72 -12.50 7.30
C GLN A 123 19.39 -13.63 8.29
N ALA A 124 19.22 -13.28 9.57
CA ALA A 124 18.85 -14.25 10.61
C ALA A 124 17.48 -14.90 10.34
N VAL A 125 16.50 -14.10 9.90
CA VAL A 125 15.16 -14.59 9.53
C VAL A 125 15.23 -15.54 8.33
N GLN A 126 15.98 -15.18 7.29
CA GLN A 126 16.15 -16.05 6.12
C GLN A 126 16.84 -17.38 6.50
N LYS A 127 17.87 -17.32 7.36
CA LYS A 127 18.54 -18.51 7.88
C LYS A 127 17.57 -19.42 8.64
N ALA A 128 16.76 -18.86 9.55
CA ALA A 128 15.75 -19.62 10.29
C ALA A 128 14.74 -20.30 9.36
N PHE A 129 14.32 -19.66 8.27
CA PHE A 129 13.43 -20.29 7.28
C PHE A 129 14.08 -21.43 6.51
N VAL A 130 15.35 -21.28 6.14
CA VAL A 130 16.12 -22.32 5.44
C VAL A 130 16.33 -23.54 6.33
N GLU A 131 16.72 -23.32 7.59
CA GLU A 131 16.95 -24.38 8.58
C GLU A 131 15.66 -25.14 8.93
N ALA A 132 14.55 -24.42 9.08
CA ALA A 132 13.26 -25.05 9.34
C ALA A 132 12.79 -25.95 8.19
N GLY A 133 13.06 -25.58 6.94
CA GLY A 133 12.76 -26.35 5.74
C GLY A 133 11.30 -26.79 5.58
N THR A 134 10.38 -26.27 6.39
CA THR A 134 8.95 -26.61 6.34
C THR A 134 8.24 -25.86 5.21
N CYS A 135 7.12 -26.39 4.72
CA CYS A 135 6.33 -25.72 3.69
C CYS A 135 5.94 -24.27 4.05
N PRO A 136 5.50 -23.95 5.30
CA PRO A 136 5.27 -22.55 5.70
C PRO A 136 6.54 -21.70 5.64
N ALA A 137 7.67 -22.18 6.12
CA ALA A 137 8.94 -21.48 6.13
C ALA A 137 9.43 -21.16 4.71
N MET A 138 9.39 -22.15 3.81
CA MET A 138 9.74 -21.94 2.40
C MET A 138 8.79 -20.97 1.70
N GLY A 139 7.49 -20.98 2.04
CA GLY A 139 6.54 -19.99 1.53
C GLY A 139 6.83 -18.57 2.00
N LEU A 140 7.23 -18.40 3.27
CA LEU A 140 7.65 -17.11 3.81
C LEU A 140 8.96 -16.62 3.17
N LEU A 141 9.91 -17.53 2.94
CA LEU A 141 11.15 -17.22 2.23
C LEU A 141 10.89 -16.81 0.78
N LEU A 142 9.96 -17.50 0.08
CA LEU A 142 9.54 -17.13 -1.26
C LEU A 142 8.89 -15.73 -1.28
N MET A 143 8.10 -15.38 -0.26
CA MET A 143 7.57 -14.02 -0.11
C MET A 143 8.68 -12.99 0.09
N ARG A 144 9.73 -13.31 0.85
CA ARG A 144 10.88 -12.42 1.05
C ARG A 144 11.65 -12.20 -0.26
N TYR A 145 11.80 -13.21 -1.11
CA TYR A 145 12.54 -13.12 -2.38
C TYR A 145 11.74 -12.47 -3.53
N THR A 146 10.42 -12.42 -3.42
CA THR A 146 9.55 -11.97 -4.51
C THR A 146 8.67 -10.78 -4.14
N GLY A 147 8.64 -10.39 -2.89
CA GLY A 147 7.76 -9.34 -2.40
C GLY A 147 6.26 -9.62 -2.54
N MET A 148 5.85 -10.84 -2.82
CA MET A 148 4.43 -11.22 -2.94
C MET A 148 3.66 -11.01 -1.64
N ARG A 149 2.35 -10.77 -1.76
CA ARG A 149 1.44 -10.84 -0.62
C ARG A 149 1.17 -12.30 -0.25
N ILE A 150 0.89 -12.55 1.04
CA ILE A 150 0.59 -13.92 1.53
C ILE A 150 -0.57 -14.58 0.77
N GLY A 151 -1.59 -13.81 0.37
CA GLY A 151 -2.70 -14.33 -0.44
C GLY A 151 -2.27 -14.73 -1.85
N GLU A 152 -1.34 -14.01 -2.45
CA GLU A 152 -0.77 -14.28 -3.77
C GLU A 152 0.10 -15.54 -3.72
N MET A 153 1.02 -15.63 -2.76
CA MET A 153 1.88 -16.79 -2.53
C MET A 153 1.07 -18.07 -2.34
N ARG A 154 0.04 -18.02 -1.50
CA ARG A 154 -0.85 -19.16 -1.25
C ARG A 154 -1.63 -19.62 -2.48
N ALA A 155 -1.91 -18.72 -3.41
CA ALA A 155 -2.66 -19.00 -4.63
C ALA A 155 -1.77 -19.33 -5.84
N LEU A 156 -0.45 -19.44 -5.66
CA LEU A 156 0.46 -19.82 -6.74
C LEU A 156 0.10 -21.16 -7.35
N ALA A 157 0.01 -21.20 -8.66
CA ALA A 157 -0.17 -22.42 -9.40
C ALA A 157 1.15 -23.24 -9.44
N LEU A 158 1.04 -24.54 -9.60
CA LEU A 158 2.20 -25.44 -9.70
C LEU A 158 3.09 -25.10 -10.91
N ASN A 159 2.48 -24.64 -11.99
CA ASN A 159 3.14 -24.20 -13.21
C ASN A 159 3.36 -22.68 -13.29
N ALA A 160 3.41 -21.99 -12.14
CA ALA A 160 3.56 -20.54 -12.11
C ALA A 160 4.96 -20.06 -12.52
N MET A 161 5.98 -20.92 -12.49
CA MET A 161 7.32 -20.62 -12.96
C MET A 161 7.39 -20.83 -14.47
N GLU A 162 7.76 -19.80 -15.20
CA GLU A 162 7.79 -19.78 -16.67
C GLU A 162 9.17 -19.34 -17.18
N PRO A 163 9.70 -19.97 -18.25
CA PRO A 163 10.91 -19.49 -18.90
C PRO A 163 10.64 -18.12 -19.54
N ALA A 164 11.57 -17.18 -19.36
CA ALA A 164 11.53 -15.86 -19.94
C ALA A 164 12.72 -15.58 -20.88
N GLY A 165 13.60 -16.56 -21.07
CA GLY A 165 14.78 -16.55 -21.90
C GLY A 165 15.73 -17.68 -21.52
N PRO A 166 16.92 -17.77 -22.13
CA PRO A 166 17.95 -18.72 -21.71
C PRO A 166 18.31 -18.45 -20.25
N GLU A 167 18.12 -19.46 -19.40
CA GLU A 167 18.39 -19.43 -17.94
C GLU A 167 17.66 -18.31 -17.15
N VAL A 168 16.72 -17.60 -17.78
CA VAL A 168 15.92 -16.55 -17.16
C VAL A 168 14.50 -17.08 -16.92
N PHE A 169 14.03 -16.89 -15.69
CA PHE A 169 12.69 -17.31 -15.30
C PHE A 169 11.86 -16.15 -14.74
N SER A 170 10.57 -16.26 -14.93
CA SER A 170 9.58 -15.37 -14.32
C SER A 170 8.55 -16.19 -13.53
N LEU A 171 8.03 -15.58 -12.48
CA LEU A 171 6.96 -16.17 -11.67
C LEU A 171 5.65 -15.46 -11.99
N ARG A 172 4.69 -16.21 -12.49
CA ARG A 172 3.32 -15.73 -12.74
C ARG A 172 2.55 -15.66 -11.43
N VAL A 173 2.32 -14.44 -10.96
CA VAL A 173 1.58 -14.19 -9.71
C VAL A 173 0.11 -14.00 -10.02
N PRO A 174 -0.79 -14.83 -9.47
CA PRO A 174 -2.21 -14.75 -9.77
C PRO A 174 -2.85 -13.47 -9.20
N PRO A 175 -3.96 -13.01 -9.81
CA PRO A 175 -4.69 -11.86 -9.30
C PRO A 175 -5.24 -12.16 -7.90
N CYS A 176 -4.98 -11.24 -6.95
CA CYS A 176 -5.51 -11.33 -5.60
C CYS A 176 -6.35 -10.07 -5.28
N LYS A 177 -5.93 -9.21 -4.36
CA LYS A 177 -6.67 -7.98 -4.02
C LYS A 177 -6.71 -6.95 -5.14
N THR A 178 -5.74 -6.97 -6.04
CA THR A 178 -5.59 -5.98 -7.13
C THR A 178 -6.26 -6.38 -8.44
N TYR A 179 -6.81 -7.60 -8.54
CA TYR A 179 -7.44 -8.15 -9.75
C TYR A 179 -6.53 -8.20 -10.99
N ALA A 180 -5.24 -7.90 -10.85
CA ALA A 180 -4.28 -7.94 -11.93
C ALA A 180 -3.27 -9.06 -11.69
N GLU A 181 -3.04 -9.87 -12.70
CA GLU A 181 -1.94 -10.82 -12.79
C GLU A 181 -0.66 -10.05 -13.11
N ARG A 182 0.49 -10.54 -12.66
CA ARG A 182 1.79 -9.98 -13.02
C ARG A 182 2.87 -11.06 -13.08
N LEU A 183 3.89 -10.79 -13.88
CA LEU A 183 5.12 -11.56 -13.91
C LEU A 183 6.18 -10.88 -13.04
N ILE A 184 6.83 -11.66 -12.20
CA ILE A 184 7.97 -11.24 -11.38
C ILE A 184 9.20 -11.97 -11.93
N PRO A 185 10.24 -11.25 -12.43
CA PRO A 185 11.52 -11.86 -12.71
C PRO A 185 12.09 -12.50 -11.44
N ILE A 186 12.65 -13.68 -11.55
CA ILE A 186 13.20 -14.41 -10.40
C ILE A 186 14.64 -14.83 -10.69
N ASP A 187 15.47 -14.77 -9.66
CA ASP A 187 16.85 -15.19 -9.67
C ASP A 187 17.00 -16.71 -9.47
N GLU A 188 18.20 -17.21 -9.65
CA GLU A 188 18.50 -18.63 -9.51
C GLU A 188 18.19 -19.17 -8.10
N ARG A 189 18.42 -18.37 -7.05
CA ARG A 189 18.07 -18.75 -5.67
C ARG A 189 16.57 -18.98 -5.50
N THR A 190 15.77 -18.15 -6.11
CA THR A 190 14.31 -18.25 -6.09
C THR A 190 13.84 -19.45 -6.92
N VAL A 191 14.47 -19.71 -8.08
CA VAL A 191 14.20 -20.90 -8.90
C VAL A 191 14.47 -22.17 -8.09
N GLU A 192 15.61 -22.27 -7.44
CA GLU A 192 15.98 -23.42 -6.61
C GLU A 192 15.00 -23.61 -5.44
N LEU A 193 14.61 -22.51 -4.75
CA LEU A 193 13.62 -22.57 -3.70
C LEU A 193 12.28 -23.12 -4.21
N ILE A 194 11.82 -22.69 -5.39
CA ILE A 194 10.58 -23.18 -6.01
C ILE A 194 10.70 -24.66 -6.35
N ARG A 195 11.83 -25.11 -6.91
CA ARG A 195 12.09 -26.54 -7.18
C ARG A 195 12.01 -27.37 -5.91
N ARG A 196 12.60 -26.90 -4.80
CA ARG A 196 12.53 -27.55 -3.48
C ARG A 196 11.09 -27.61 -2.95
N ILE A 197 10.31 -26.54 -3.10
CA ILE A 197 8.90 -26.52 -2.73
C ILE A 197 8.12 -27.59 -3.53
N ILE A 198 8.35 -27.66 -4.83
CA ILE A 198 7.69 -28.65 -5.73
C ILE A 198 8.08 -30.09 -5.36
N ALA A 199 9.36 -30.34 -5.09
CA ALA A 199 9.86 -31.63 -4.66
C ALA A 199 9.24 -32.06 -3.31
N GLN A 200 9.25 -31.17 -2.31
CA GLN A 200 8.61 -31.45 -1.02
C GLN A 200 7.11 -31.69 -1.16
N ARG A 201 6.44 -30.91 -2.02
CA ARG A 201 5.04 -31.14 -2.35
C ARG A 201 4.80 -32.54 -2.90
N ALA A 202 5.66 -33.07 -3.77
CA ALA A 202 5.54 -34.41 -4.32
C ALA A 202 5.56 -35.49 -3.23
N HIS A 203 6.40 -35.32 -2.19
CA HIS A 203 6.40 -36.21 -1.02
C HIS A 203 5.10 -36.18 -0.22
N LEU A 204 4.51 -34.96 -0.06
CA LEU A 204 3.23 -34.79 0.64
C LEU A 204 2.06 -35.39 -0.15
N LEU A 205 2.20 -35.52 -1.48
CA LEU A 205 1.17 -36.06 -2.39
C LEU A 205 0.96 -37.55 -2.31
N LYS A 206 1.85 -38.35 -1.72
CA LYS A 206 1.61 -39.76 -1.42
C LYS A 206 0.34 -39.95 -0.57
N ARG A 207 -0.24 -38.90 -0.04
CA ARG A 207 -1.52 -38.83 0.68
C ARG A 207 -2.57 -38.14 -0.19
N ARG A 208 -3.83 -38.64 -0.17
CA ARG A 208 -4.94 -38.19 -1.03
C ARG A 208 -5.18 -36.66 -0.94
N LEU A 209 -4.83 -35.92 -2.01
CA LEU A 209 -5.19 -34.53 -2.19
C LEU A 209 -6.61 -34.40 -2.74
N ARG A 210 -7.34 -33.38 -2.22
CA ARG A 210 -8.61 -32.97 -2.84
C ARG A 210 -8.34 -32.48 -4.27
N PRO A 211 -9.13 -32.88 -5.28
CA PRO A 211 -8.93 -32.47 -6.68
C PRO A 211 -8.80 -30.96 -6.87
N SER A 212 -9.59 -30.18 -6.14
CA SER A 212 -9.59 -28.71 -6.17
C SER A 212 -8.28 -28.04 -5.74
N ARG A 213 -7.33 -28.77 -5.17
CA ARG A 213 -6.04 -28.23 -4.70
C ARG A 213 -4.82 -28.76 -5.46
N ARG A 214 -5.05 -29.64 -6.44
CA ARG A 214 -3.96 -30.25 -7.21
C ARG A 214 -3.13 -29.25 -8.00
N HIS A 215 -3.73 -28.14 -8.38
CA HIS A 215 -3.07 -27.07 -9.13
C HIS A 215 -2.24 -26.12 -8.25
N LEU A 216 -2.39 -26.13 -6.92
CA LEU A 216 -1.69 -25.21 -6.03
C LEU A 216 -0.25 -25.68 -5.76
N MET A 217 0.71 -24.75 -5.82
CA MET A 217 2.11 -24.98 -5.46
C MET A 217 2.25 -25.15 -3.94
N MET A 218 1.65 -24.26 -3.17
CA MET A 218 1.78 -24.19 -1.71
C MET A 218 0.70 -25.02 -1.02
N ILE A 219 1.06 -26.20 -0.58
CA ILE A 219 0.21 -27.09 0.24
C ILE A 219 0.98 -27.55 1.47
N GLY A 220 0.34 -27.45 2.61
CA GLY A 220 0.88 -27.91 3.89
C GLY A 220 0.64 -29.41 4.12
N PRO A 221 1.01 -29.91 5.30
CA PRO A 221 0.80 -31.28 5.70
C PRO A 221 -0.66 -31.72 5.48
N TRP A 222 -0.86 -33.00 5.13
CA TRP A 222 -2.18 -33.58 4.85
C TRP A 222 -2.90 -32.96 3.63
N GLY A 223 -2.18 -32.30 2.71
CA GLY A 223 -2.75 -31.63 1.55
C GLY A 223 -3.65 -30.42 1.93
N ARG A 224 -3.46 -29.81 3.08
CA ARG A 224 -4.21 -28.64 3.54
C ARG A 224 -3.68 -27.37 2.90
N HIS A 225 -4.59 -26.53 2.46
CA HIS A 225 -4.28 -25.14 2.10
C HIS A 225 -4.20 -24.31 3.39
N LEU A 226 -2.98 -23.98 3.81
CA LEU A 226 -2.77 -23.30 5.08
C LEU A 226 -3.39 -21.90 5.08
N SER A 227 -3.96 -21.48 6.21
CA SER A 227 -4.55 -20.16 6.37
C SER A 227 -3.46 -19.08 6.50
N PRO A 228 -3.74 -17.80 6.20
CA PRO A 228 -2.80 -16.72 6.52
C PRO A 228 -2.42 -16.67 7.99
N ALA A 229 -3.35 -16.98 8.90
CA ALA A 229 -3.09 -17.04 10.34
C ALA A 229 -2.08 -18.14 10.68
N THR A 230 -2.15 -19.30 10.03
CA THR A 230 -1.18 -20.39 10.21
C THR A 230 0.24 -19.94 9.85
N TYR A 231 0.40 -19.23 8.71
CA TYR A 231 1.71 -18.65 8.35
C TYR A 231 2.18 -17.61 9.39
N GLY A 232 1.27 -16.82 9.94
CA GLY A 232 1.59 -15.85 11.00
C GLY A 232 2.09 -16.53 12.29
N VAL A 233 1.47 -17.64 12.69
CA VAL A 233 1.91 -18.44 13.85
C VAL A 233 3.30 -19.02 13.60
N HIS A 234 3.52 -19.69 12.47
CA HIS A 234 4.83 -20.25 12.14
C HIS A 234 5.91 -19.17 12.02
N LEU A 235 5.59 -18.00 11.44
CA LEU A 235 6.53 -16.88 11.38
C LEU A 235 6.94 -16.47 12.80
N LYS A 236 5.97 -16.28 13.69
CA LYS A 236 6.22 -15.89 15.08
C LYS A 236 7.07 -16.94 15.80
N GLU A 237 6.75 -18.23 15.66
CA GLU A 237 7.50 -19.34 16.27
C GLU A 237 8.96 -19.38 15.79
N LEU A 238 9.17 -19.27 14.46
CA LEU A 238 10.51 -19.33 13.86
C LEU A 238 11.38 -18.12 14.20
N THR A 239 10.79 -16.98 14.51
CA THR A 239 11.52 -15.72 14.75
C THR A 239 11.50 -15.26 16.20
N ALA A 240 10.83 -15.98 17.11
CA ALA A 240 10.66 -15.58 18.51
C ALA A 240 11.98 -15.41 19.28
N HIS A 241 13.03 -16.13 18.86
CA HIS A 241 14.34 -16.11 19.49
C HIS A 241 15.31 -15.09 18.91
N LEU A 242 14.96 -14.45 17.77
CA LEU A 242 15.88 -13.57 17.04
C LEU A 242 15.93 -12.16 17.67
N ASP A 243 14.78 -11.55 17.87
CA ASP A 243 14.65 -10.25 18.52
C ASP A 243 13.25 -10.13 19.15
N PRO A 244 13.13 -10.22 20.47
CA PRO A 244 11.85 -10.11 21.17
C PRO A 244 11.18 -8.73 21.04
N SER A 245 11.95 -7.67 20.77
CA SER A 245 11.44 -6.30 20.61
C SER A 245 10.82 -6.05 19.23
N GLU A 246 11.19 -6.87 18.24
CA GLU A 246 10.79 -6.71 16.84
C GLU A 246 9.60 -7.60 16.48
N HIS A 247 8.49 -6.97 16.14
CA HIS A 247 7.32 -7.70 15.64
C HIS A 247 7.46 -7.99 14.15
N ILE A 248 7.92 -9.21 13.80
CA ILE A 248 8.11 -9.64 12.42
C ILE A 248 6.79 -10.15 11.84
N THR A 249 6.37 -9.56 10.71
CA THR A 249 5.15 -9.95 9.99
C THR A 249 5.47 -10.28 8.54
N SER A 250 4.60 -11.06 7.91
CA SER A 250 4.70 -11.33 6.46
C SER A 250 4.70 -10.05 5.60
N HIS A 251 4.11 -8.98 6.11
CA HIS A 251 4.12 -7.67 5.46
C HIS A 251 5.49 -6.98 5.55
N ARG A 252 6.19 -7.18 6.66
CA ARG A 252 7.57 -6.66 6.81
C ARG A 252 8.55 -7.34 5.87
N LEU A 253 8.41 -8.65 5.60
CA LEU A 253 9.22 -9.35 4.58
C LEU A 253 9.05 -8.67 3.21
N ARG A 254 7.82 -8.34 2.84
CA ARG A 254 7.52 -7.61 1.61
C ARG A 254 8.04 -6.17 1.65
N HIS A 255 7.99 -5.49 2.79
CA HIS A 255 8.55 -4.15 2.96
C HIS A 255 10.07 -4.17 2.77
N THR A 256 10.76 -5.15 3.34
CA THR A 256 12.21 -5.33 3.18
C THR A 256 12.57 -5.49 1.69
N TYR A 257 11.92 -6.40 0.98
CA TYR A 257 12.13 -6.60 -0.47
C TYR A 257 11.94 -5.31 -1.28
N ALA A 258 10.83 -4.60 -1.06
CA ALA A 258 10.53 -3.39 -1.81
C ALA A 258 11.49 -2.23 -1.49
N THR A 259 11.91 -2.11 -0.22
CA THR A 259 12.86 -1.07 0.21
C THR A 259 14.26 -1.35 -0.32
N GLU A 260 14.71 -2.61 -0.37
CA GLU A 260 15.98 -2.99 -0.98
C GLU A 260 16.04 -2.63 -2.47
N LEU A 261 14.98 -2.96 -3.23
CA LEU A 261 14.91 -2.61 -4.64
C LEU A 261 14.86 -1.09 -4.86
N ALA A 262 14.17 -0.35 -3.98
CA ALA A 262 14.15 1.11 -4.04
C ALA A 262 15.53 1.70 -3.73
N ARG A 263 16.26 1.15 -2.72
CA ARG A 263 17.65 1.53 -2.41
C ARG A 263 18.63 1.21 -3.54
N ALA A 264 18.39 0.10 -4.23
CA ALA A 264 19.15 -0.27 -5.44
C ALA A 264 18.80 0.60 -6.68
N GLY A 265 17.98 1.64 -6.53
CA GLY A 265 17.67 2.57 -7.60
C GLY A 265 16.59 2.09 -8.59
N MET A 266 15.81 1.06 -8.25
CA MET A 266 14.74 0.61 -9.16
C MET A 266 13.74 1.75 -9.42
N PRO A 267 13.43 2.09 -10.70
CA PRO A 267 12.47 3.14 -11.04
C PRO A 267 11.08 2.88 -10.43
N VAL A 268 10.44 3.95 -9.94
CA VAL A 268 9.11 3.86 -9.30
C VAL A 268 8.07 3.11 -10.15
N PRO A 269 7.95 3.34 -11.47
CA PRO A 269 7.00 2.59 -12.30
C PRO A 269 7.29 1.08 -12.34
N ALA A 270 8.57 0.69 -12.40
CA ALA A 270 8.99 -0.71 -12.39
C ALA A 270 8.67 -1.36 -11.04
N LEU A 271 9.05 -0.71 -9.93
CA LEU A 271 8.75 -1.17 -8.58
C LEU A 271 7.23 -1.27 -8.34
N MET A 272 6.46 -0.30 -8.83
CA MET A 272 5.00 -0.31 -8.75
C MET A 272 4.41 -1.54 -9.46
N LYS A 273 4.86 -1.84 -10.68
CA LYS A 273 4.44 -3.00 -11.46
C LYS A 273 4.83 -4.31 -10.77
N LEU A 274 6.07 -4.41 -10.32
CA LEU A 274 6.62 -5.58 -9.62
C LEU A 274 5.82 -5.89 -8.35
N MET A 275 5.56 -4.86 -7.53
CA MET A 275 4.81 -4.98 -6.27
C MET A 275 3.30 -5.14 -6.48
N GLY A 276 2.77 -4.90 -7.67
CA GLY A 276 1.33 -4.90 -7.95
C GLY A 276 0.59 -3.84 -7.15
N HIS A 277 1.10 -2.62 -7.16
CA HIS A 277 0.46 -1.45 -6.55
C HIS A 277 -0.47 -0.78 -7.54
N LYS A 278 -1.67 -0.39 -7.09
CA LYS A 278 -2.66 0.31 -7.93
C LYS A 278 -2.34 1.79 -8.11
N THR A 279 -1.67 2.40 -7.16
CA THR A 279 -1.38 3.83 -7.15
C THR A 279 0.09 4.10 -6.85
N PRO A 280 0.69 5.13 -7.46
CA PRO A 280 2.06 5.54 -7.17
C PRO A 280 2.28 5.86 -5.68
N LYS A 281 1.27 6.41 -5.00
CA LYS A 281 1.33 6.75 -3.57
C LYS A 281 1.75 5.55 -2.70
N MET A 282 1.32 4.33 -3.07
CA MET A 282 1.71 3.12 -2.34
C MET A 282 3.19 2.79 -2.50
N THR A 283 3.78 3.07 -3.66
CA THR A 283 5.18 2.79 -3.97
C THR A 283 6.10 3.89 -3.45
N MET A 284 5.66 5.15 -3.52
CA MET A 284 6.45 6.31 -3.05
C MET A 284 6.86 6.19 -1.58
N ARG A 285 6.08 5.49 -0.75
CA ARG A 285 6.46 5.23 0.66
C ARG A 285 7.79 4.47 0.79
N TYR A 286 8.11 3.57 -0.13
CA TYR A 286 9.37 2.83 -0.12
C TYR A 286 10.53 3.70 -0.57
N VAL A 287 10.28 4.57 -1.55
CA VAL A 287 11.28 5.53 -2.02
C VAL A 287 11.63 6.51 -0.90
N GLN A 288 10.65 7.02 -0.17
CA GLN A 288 10.88 7.90 0.99
C GLN A 288 11.76 7.25 2.08
N VAL A 289 11.60 5.93 2.30
CA VAL A 289 12.44 5.19 3.27
C VAL A 289 13.81 4.86 2.68
N ALA A 290 13.90 4.68 1.35
CA ALA A 290 15.15 4.36 0.65
C ALA A 290 16.05 5.57 0.45
N GLN A 291 15.48 6.76 0.31
CA GLN A 291 16.21 8.03 0.18
C GLN A 291 16.73 8.45 1.57
N ALA A 292 17.73 7.74 2.05
CA ALA A 292 18.41 8.11 3.30
C ALA A 292 19.20 9.41 3.13
N ASP A 293 19.61 9.78 1.89
CA ASP A 293 20.31 11.03 1.63
C ASP A 293 20.03 11.54 0.19
N VAL A 294 19.30 12.65 0.09
CA VAL A 294 19.09 13.36 -1.18
C VAL A 294 20.44 13.76 -1.80
N ARG A 295 21.45 13.99 -0.96
CA ARG A 295 22.80 14.32 -1.36
C ARG A 295 23.47 13.17 -2.13
N GLU A 296 23.39 11.95 -1.61
CA GLU A 296 23.96 10.77 -2.29
C GLU A 296 23.31 10.53 -3.66
N ALA A 297 21.97 10.65 -3.74
CA ALA A 297 21.24 10.55 -5.01
C ALA A 297 21.65 11.67 -6.00
N TYR A 298 21.90 12.88 -5.49
CA TYR A 298 22.38 13.99 -6.31
C TYR A 298 23.82 13.76 -6.82
N GLU A 299 24.71 13.29 -5.96
CA GLU A 299 26.10 12.95 -6.33
C GLU A 299 26.15 11.82 -7.36
N GLN A 300 25.32 10.80 -7.24
CA GLN A 300 25.17 9.72 -8.24
C GLN A 300 24.64 10.26 -9.57
N ALA A 301 23.64 11.14 -9.55
CA ALA A 301 23.12 11.78 -10.75
C ALA A 301 24.17 12.67 -11.44
N LEU A 302 24.95 13.42 -10.67
CA LEU A 302 26.06 14.22 -11.20
C LEU A 302 27.11 13.34 -11.85
N THR A 303 27.47 12.21 -11.27
CA THR A 303 28.45 11.26 -11.83
C THR A 303 27.96 10.72 -13.19
N GLN A 304 26.67 10.34 -13.29
CA GLN A 304 26.08 9.91 -14.56
C GLN A 304 26.03 11.03 -15.59
N LEU A 305 25.70 12.25 -15.19
CA LEU A 305 25.72 13.42 -16.07
C LEU A 305 27.14 13.77 -16.54
N SER A 306 28.17 13.60 -15.72
CA SER A 306 29.55 13.84 -16.10
C SER A 306 30.04 12.86 -17.19
N VAL A 307 29.60 11.59 -17.12
CA VAL A 307 29.86 10.58 -18.16
C VAL A 307 29.18 10.98 -19.48
N ILE A 308 27.93 11.43 -19.45
CA ILE A 308 27.20 11.88 -20.64
C ILE A 308 27.85 13.17 -21.22
N ARG A 309 28.27 14.10 -20.36
CA ARG A 309 28.92 15.36 -20.77
C ARG A 309 30.33 15.14 -21.30
N SER A 310 31.09 14.19 -20.82
CA SER A 310 32.42 13.86 -21.33
C SER A 310 32.37 13.32 -22.76
N VAL A 311 31.28 12.70 -23.16
CA VAL A 311 31.09 12.24 -24.56
C VAL A 311 30.70 13.39 -25.49
N GLN A 312 30.14 14.50 -24.98
CA GLN A 312 29.70 15.65 -25.77
C GLN A 312 30.68 16.83 -25.78
N SER A 313 31.76 16.81 -24.98
CA SER A 313 32.64 17.97 -24.80
C SER A 313 33.77 18.08 -25.81
N SER A 314 33.73 17.37 -26.94
CA SER A 314 34.78 17.48 -27.97
C SER A 314 34.58 18.63 -28.97
N THR A 315 33.57 19.49 -28.86
CA THR A 315 33.29 20.53 -29.86
C THR A 315 32.63 21.83 -29.35
N LEU A 316 32.96 22.31 -28.15
CA LEU A 316 32.52 23.66 -27.75
C LEU A 316 33.74 24.56 -27.47
N PRO A 317 33.86 25.76 -28.11
CA PRO A 317 34.91 26.71 -27.78
C PRO A 317 34.70 27.25 -26.34
N ALA A 318 35.82 27.44 -25.64
CA ALA A 318 35.84 28.01 -24.29
C ALA A 318 35.17 29.39 -24.27
N LEU A 319 33.97 29.45 -23.66
CA LEU A 319 33.39 30.74 -23.29
C LEU A 319 34.12 31.24 -22.04
N CYS A 320 34.93 32.28 -22.22
CA CYS A 320 35.42 33.06 -21.11
C CYS A 320 34.28 33.75 -20.41
N VAL A 321 33.88 33.21 -19.27
CA VAL A 321 32.95 33.89 -18.34
C VAL A 321 33.80 34.79 -17.45
N PRO A 322 33.61 36.12 -17.45
CA PRO A 322 34.30 36.99 -16.50
C PRO A 322 33.88 36.62 -15.10
N THR A 323 34.82 36.36 -14.22
CA THR A 323 34.57 36.12 -12.79
C THR A 323 34.10 37.43 -12.16
N MET A 324 32.79 37.68 -12.21
CA MET A 324 32.20 38.69 -11.34
C MET A 324 31.96 38.06 -9.98
N ALA A 325 32.64 38.55 -8.97
CA ALA A 325 32.34 38.27 -7.59
C ALA A 325 30.89 38.69 -7.29
N LEU A 326 29.99 37.71 -7.08
CA LEU A 326 28.63 37.95 -6.66
C LEU A 326 28.65 38.47 -5.21
N PRO A 327 28.03 39.62 -4.90
CA PRO A 327 27.83 40.02 -3.52
C PRO A 327 26.99 38.97 -2.80
N GLN A 328 27.44 38.53 -1.65
CA GLN A 328 26.71 37.62 -0.76
C GLN A 328 25.42 38.28 -0.29
N GLN A 329 24.32 38.06 -0.97
CA GLN A 329 23.00 38.37 -0.48
C GLN A 329 22.46 37.19 0.34
N PRO A 330 21.68 37.42 1.41
CA PRO A 330 21.06 36.36 2.17
C PRO A 330 20.27 35.39 1.27
N GLU A 331 20.35 34.09 1.52
CA GLU A 331 19.72 33.03 0.70
C GLU A 331 18.21 33.25 0.49
N SER A 332 17.56 33.87 1.46
CA SER A 332 16.15 34.27 1.44
C SER A 332 15.82 35.28 0.32
N ILE A 333 16.69 36.25 0.07
CA ILE A 333 16.50 37.28 -0.98
C ILE A 333 16.71 36.64 -2.37
N GLN A 334 17.63 35.67 -2.50
CA GLN A 334 17.84 34.94 -3.74
C GLN A 334 16.61 34.07 -4.08
N LEU A 335 16.00 33.43 -3.08
CA LEU A 335 14.82 32.61 -3.25
C LEU A 335 13.61 33.44 -3.73
N LEU A 336 13.39 34.62 -3.13
CA LEU A 336 12.32 35.53 -3.54
C LEU A 336 12.50 36.02 -4.99
N LYS A 337 13.70 36.37 -5.40
CA LYS A 337 14.01 36.77 -6.78
C LYS A 337 13.78 35.61 -7.77
N LEU A 338 14.12 34.37 -7.39
CA LEU A 338 13.87 33.20 -8.20
C LEU A 338 12.35 32.94 -8.37
N MET A 339 11.58 33.09 -7.32
CA MET A 339 10.12 32.97 -7.37
C MET A 339 9.49 34.05 -8.27
N GLU A 340 9.96 35.29 -8.20
CA GLU A 340 9.50 36.39 -9.07
C GLU A 340 9.83 36.12 -10.55
N ALA A 341 11.03 35.63 -10.85
CA ALA A 341 11.42 35.24 -12.19
C ALA A 341 10.57 34.07 -12.75
N MET A 342 10.28 33.07 -11.91
CA MET A 342 9.38 31.98 -12.28
C MET A 342 7.96 32.46 -12.57
N ILE A 343 7.41 33.36 -11.75
CA ILE A 343 6.07 33.93 -11.96
C ILE A 343 6.02 34.68 -13.30
N THR A 344 7.03 35.49 -13.60
CA THR A 344 7.12 36.25 -14.84
C THR A 344 7.18 35.34 -16.07
N GLY A 345 7.99 34.26 -16.01
CA GLY A 345 8.05 33.28 -17.08
C GLY A 345 6.74 32.52 -17.31
N LEU A 346 6.07 32.14 -16.23
CA LEU A 346 4.77 31.45 -16.29
C LEU A 346 3.64 32.38 -16.81
N GLU A 347 3.71 33.67 -16.47
CA GLU A 347 2.76 34.65 -17.01
C GLU A 347 2.93 34.92 -18.51
N SER A 348 4.17 34.95 -18.99
CA SER A 348 4.45 35.01 -20.40
C SER A 348 3.89 33.79 -21.12
N HIS A 349 4.22 32.61 -20.62
CA HIS A 349 3.69 31.35 -21.21
C HIS A 349 2.17 31.29 -21.20
N ARG A 350 1.50 31.79 -20.15
CA ARG A 350 0.04 31.85 -20.07
C ARG A 350 -0.58 32.78 -21.14
N ARG A 351 0.10 33.86 -21.50
CA ARG A 351 -0.38 34.79 -22.57
C ARG A 351 -0.33 34.13 -23.95
N ASP A 352 0.60 33.21 -24.16
CA ASP A 352 0.81 32.51 -25.41
C ASP A 352 -0.02 31.20 -25.50
N GLU A 353 -0.67 30.79 -24.40
CA GLU A 353 -1.46 29.55 -24.34
C GLU A 353 -2.86 29.78 -24.95
N LEU A 354 -3.14 29.08 -26.05
CA LEU A 354 -4.38 29.17 -26.81
C LEU A 354 -5.54 28.32 -26.23
N ASP A 355 -5.23 27.34 -25.36
CA ASP A 355 -6.23 26.49 -24.72
C ASP A 355 -6.80 27.18 -23.45
N PRO A 356 -8.11 27.50 -23.41
CA PRO A 356 -8.73 28.18 -22.28
C PRO A 356 -8.64 27.42 -20.94
N ASP A 357 -8.66 26.09 -20.98
CA ASP A 357 -8.63 25.28 -19.75
C ASP A 357 -7.21 25.16 -19.19
N ARG A 358 -6.21 25.03 -20.05
CA ARG A 358 -4.79 25.12 -19.66
C ARG A 358 -4.44 26.49 -19.14
N SER A 359 -4.90 27.56 -19.77
CA SER A 359 -4.71 28.94 -19.30
C SER A 359 -5.29 29.16 -17.92
N LYS A 360 -6.47 28.61 -17.61
CA LYS A 360 -7.07 28.66 -16.26
C LYS A 360 -6.27 27.86 -15.22
N GLN A 361 -5.74 26.68 -15.60
CA GLN A 361 -4.90 25.89 -14.71
C GLN A 361 -3.58 26.62 -14.39
N LEU A 362 -2.95 27.20 -15.40
CA LEU A 362 -1.74 28.01 -15.24
C LEU A 362 -1.98 29.23 -14.32
N HIS A 363 -3.11 29.90 -14.49
CA HIS A 363 -3.50 31.01 -13.63
C HIS A 363 -3.65 30.62 -12.15
N ARG A 364 -4.28 29.45 -11.87
CA ARG A 364 -4.40 28.93 -10.49
C ARG A 364 -3.04 28.56 -9.91
N PHE A 365 -2.13 28.04 -10.72
CA PHE A 365 -0.79 27.69 -10.30
C PHE A 365 0.04 28.94 -9.96
N ILE A 366 0.04 29.96 -10.81
CA ILE A 366 0.70 31.26 -10.57
C ILE A 366 0.18 31.90 -9.28
N LYS A 367 -1.13 31.88 -9.04
CA LYS A 367 -1.73 32.41 -7.81
C LYS A 367 -1.24 31.70 -6.54
N ARG A 368 -0.99 30.38 -6.62
CA ARG A 368 -0.43 29.61 -5.50
C ARG A 368 1.02 29.96 -5.22
N ILE A 369 1.85 30.12 -6.25
CA ILE A 369 3.26 30.55 -6.09
C ILE A 369 3.32 31.95 -5.50
N ARG A 370 2.50 32.88 -5.98
CA ARG A 370 2.43 34.23 -5.39
C ARG A 370 2.08 34.21 -3.90
N LYS A 371 1.06 33.43 -3.52
CA LYS A 371 0.69 33.29 -2.11
C LYS A 371 1.85 32.78 -1.27
N ALA A 372 2.54 31.72 -1.73
CA ALA A 372 3.71 31.19 -1.06
C ALA A 372 4.86 32.22 -0.93
N GLY A 373 5.05 33.09 -1.95
CA GLY A 373 6.01 34.18 -1.88
C GLY A 373 5.65 35.27 -0.88
N TYR A 374 4.35 35.59 -0.69
CA TYR A 374 3.89 36.52 0.36
C TYR A 374 4.08 35.90 1.75
N ASP A 375 3.66 34.64 1.93
CA ASP A 375 3.83 33.91 3.20
C ASP A 375 5.32 33.84 3.61
N LEU A 376 6.23 33.71 2.63
CA LEU A 376 7.68 33.71 2.86
C LEU A 376 8.21 35.12 3.23
N LYS A 377 7.66 36.21 2.63
CA LYS A 377 8.01 37.58 2.98
C LYS A 377 7.61 37.95 4.41
N ASP A 378 6.52 37.40 4.92
CA ASP A 378 6.04 37.66 6.29
C ASP A 378 6.83 36.87 7.34
N ILE A 379 7.61 35.88 6.95
CA ILE A 379 8.44 35.03 7.83
C ILE A 379 9.91 35.53 7.88
N LEU A 380 10.34 36.27 6.89
CA LEU A 380 11.71 36.80 6.73
C LEU A 380 11.81 38.24 7.20
#